data_69386f5577cf48554e3393c75056c1ae
#
_entry.id   69386f5577cf48554e3393c75056c1ae
#
_cell.length_a   1.000
_cell.length_b   1.000
_cell.length_c   1.000
_cell.angle_alpha   90.00
_cell.angle_beta   90.00
_cell.angle_gamma   90.00
#
_symmetry.space_group_name_H-M   'P 1'
#
loop_
_entity.id
_entity.type
_entity.pdbx_description
1 polymer ?
#
loop_
_entity_poly.entity_id
_entity_poly.type
_entity_poly.pdbx_seq_one_letter_code
_entity_poly.pdbx_strand_id
1 'polypeptide(L)'
;MAERGLAAQLVCPQLPPVPDEAVALVGNLIETSAGPVTLVGSSLGGHYANFLAEKYDLNAVLINPAAVDRLNVAKFVGEQTNFHTGERFVFSAAHAAQLKAQVTLPTLARYWLLVASADEVLDYRQALEFYAGCRQTVLPGGDHSFTKFPDFVPQIIEFAGL
;
A
#
# COMPACT_ATOMS: atom_id res chain seq x y z
N MET A 1 -12.71 3.62 12.89
CA MET A 1 -11.76 4.46 13.68
C MET A 1 -12.52 5.49 14.54
N ALA A 2 -13.32 6.39 13.96
CA ALA A 2 -14.04 7.42 14.73
C ALA A 2 -14.97 6.83 15.81
N GLU A 3 -15.75 5.83 15.47
CA GLU A 3 -16.68 5.13 16.39
C GLU A 3 -15.99 4.46 17.59
N ARG A 4 -14.70 4.16 17.49
CA ARG A 4 -13.87 3.57 18.55
C ARG A 4 -12.98 4.60 19.27
N GLY A 5 -13.13 5.89 18.99
CA GLY A 5 -12.28 6.93 19.57
C GLY A 5 -10.83 6.94 19.06
N LEU A 6 -10.53 6.18 17.99
CA LEU A 6 -9.17 6.01 17.44
C LEU A 6 -8.87 6.95 16.27
N ALA A 7 -9.73 7.93 15.99
CA ALA A 7 -9.56 8.83 14.85
C ALA A 7 -8.24 9.64 14.91
N ALA A 8 -7.81 10.01 16.10
CA ALA A 8 -6.54 10.73 16.32
C ALA A 8 -5.29 9.88 16.03
N GLN A 9 -5.43 8.55 15.95
CA GLN A 9 -4.34 7.62 15.66
C GLN A 9 -4.25 7.28 14.16
N LEU A 10 -5.20 7.75 13.33
CA LEU A 10 -5.22 7.53 11.90
C LEU A 10 -4.62 8.73 11.18
N VAL A 11 -3.55 8.50 10.43
CA VAL A 11 -2.96 9.48 9.51
C VAL A 11 -3.10 8.95 8.09
N CYS A 12 -3.77 9.70 7.21
CA CYS A 12 -3.96 9.34 5.81
C CYS A 12 -3.55 10.53 4.93
N PRO A 13 -2.26 10.67 4.62
CA PRO A 13 -1.77 11.79 3.84
C PRO A 13 -2.13 11.64 2.36
N GLN A 14 -2.35 12.78 1.66
CA GLN A 14 -2.35 12.80 0.21
C GLN A 14 -0.90 12.61 -0.26
N LEU A 15 -0.62 11.52 -0.97
CA LEU A 15 0.72 11.23 -1.47
C LEU A 15 1.02 12.03 -2.75
N PRO A 16 2.22 12.62 -2.86
CA PRO A 16 2.66 13.23 -4.11
C PRO A 16 2.85 12.19 -5.23
N PRO A 17 2.77 12.59 -6.50
CA PRO A 17 2.89 11.68 -7.63
C PRO A 17 4.33 11.16 -7.86
N VAL A 18 5.33 11.80 -7.27
CA VAL A 18 6.74 11.41 -7.37
C VAL A 18 7.03 10.34 -6.32
N PRO A 19 7.47 9.11 -6.71
CA PRO A 19 7.62 7.99 -5.78
C PRO A 19 8.56 8.27 -4.60
N ASP A 20 9.71 8.90 -4.84
CA ASP A 20 10.66 9.22 -3.75
C ASP A 20 10.11 10.26 -2.78
N GLU A 21 9.32 11.23 -3.26
CA GLU A 21 8.65 12.21 -2.40
C GLU A 21 7.54 11.55 -1.57
N ALA A 22 6.81 10.58 -2.17
CA ALA A 22 5.77 9.84 -1.46
C ALA A 22 6.35 9.06 -0.28
N VAL A 23 7.43 8.31 -0.50
CA VAL A 23 8.09 7.56 0.59
C VAL A 23 8.79 8.48 1.59
N ALA A 24 9.33 9.62 1.17
CA ALA A 24 9.92 10.61 2.07
C ALA A 24 8.85 11.23 2.99
N LEU A 25 7.68 11.60 2.44
CA LEU A 25 6.57 12.14 3.23
C LEU A 25 6.12 11.16 4.33
N VAL A 26 5.87 9.89 3.95
CA VAL A 26 5.44 8.87 4.91
C VAL A 26 6.56 8.53 5.89
N GLY A 27 7.81 8.47 5.43
CA GLY A 27 8.98 8.29 6.29
C GLY A 27 9.07 9.33 7.40
N ASN A 28 8.90 10.61 7.07
CA ASN A 28 8.86 11.69 8.06
C ASN A 28 7.72 11.53 9.08
N LEU A 29 6.54 11.06 8.64
CA LEU A 29 5.42 10.79 9.55
C LEU A 29 5.74 9.63 10.50
N ILE A 30 6.41 8.59 10.01
CA ILE A 30 6.87 7.46 10.84
C ILE A 30 7.89 7.95 11.88
N GLU A 31 8.91 8.69 11.46
CA GLU A 31 10.00 9.17 12.32
C GLU A 31 9.52 10.16 13.40
N THR A 32 8.45 10.89 13.14
CA THR A 32 7.85 11.84 14.09
C THR A 32 6.72 11.24 14.92
N SER A 33 6.37 9.97 14.70
CA SER A 33 5.33 9.30 15.49
C SER A 33 5.79 9.08 16.93
N ALA A 34 4.92 9.36 17.88
CA ALA A 34 5.19 9.15 19.31
C ALA A 34 4.98 7.69 19.79
N GLY A 35 4.43 6.83 18.94
CA GLY A 35 4.06 5.45 19.29
C GLY A 35 4.32 4.47 18.17
N PRO A 36 3.98 3.19 18.37
CA PRO A 36 4.12 2.16 17.36
C PRO A 36 3.28 2.50 16.12
N VAL A 37 3.82 2.22 14.94
CA VAL A 37 3.18 2.48 13.66
C VAL A 37 2.89 1.16 12.95
N THR A 38 1.68 1.04 12.38
CA THR A 38 1.33 -0.01 11.41
C THR A 38 0.92 0.68 10.12
N LEU A 39 1.51 0.23 9.02
CA LEU A 39 1.20 0.79 7.70
C LEU A 39 -0.01 0.07 7.09
N VAL A 40 -0.88 0.83 6.41
CA VAL A 40 -1.96 0.28 5.60
C VAL A 40 -1.86 0.90 4.22
N GLY A 41 -1.61 0.08 3.20
CA GLY A 41 -1.42 0.57 1.84
C GLY A 41 -2.24 -0.19 0.81
N SER A 42 -2.90 0.55 -0.09
CA SER A 42 -3.67 -0.02 -1.20
C SER A 42 -3.00 0.26 -2.53
N SER A 43 -3.06 -0.70 -3.46
CA SER A 43 -2.51 -0.56 -4.81
C SER A 43 -1.03 -0.13 -4.80
N LEU A 44 -0.68 0.99 -5.43
CA LEU A 44 0.66 1.58 -5.35
C LEU A 44 1.06 1.98 -3.92
N GLY A 45 0.10 2.38 -3.08
CA GLY A 45 0.32 2.61 -1.65
C GLY A 45 0.74 1.34 -0.91
N GLY A 46 0.34 0.15 -1.38
CA GLY A 46 0.81 -1.13 -0.88
C GLY A 46 2.30 -1.38 -1.17
N HIS A 47 2.78 -0.98 -2.35
CA HIS A 47 4.20 -0.99 -2.69
C HIS A 47 5.02 -0.08 -1.76
N TYR A 48 4.56 1.16 -1.54
CA TYR A 48 5.22 2.08 -0.61
C TYR A 48 5.19 1.57 0.84
N ALA A 49 4.07 0.98 1.26
CA ALA A 49 3.96 0.39 2.59
C ALA A 49 4.94 -0.78 2.78
N ASN A 50 5.13 -1.62 1.75
CA ASN A 50 6.14 -2.69 1.79
C ASN A 50 7.56 -2.11 1.95
N PHE A 51 7.95 -1.16 1.09
CA PHE A 51 9.27 -0.54 1.15
C PHE A 51 9.55 0.09 2.53
N LEU A 52 8.59 0.85 3.06
CA LEU A 52 8.72 1.53 4.34
C LEU A 52 8.65 0.56 5.53
N ALA A 53 7.84 -0.49 5.46
CA ALA A 53 7.78 -1.51 6.50
C ALA A 53 9.11 -2.24 6.65
N GLU A 54 9.80 -2.54 5.55
CA GLU A 54 11.13 -3.14 5.60
C GLU A 54 12.19 -2.13 6.09
N LYS A 55 12.11 -0.88 5.64
CA LYS A 55 13.06 0.16 6.05
C LYS A 55 13.00 0.48 7.55
N TYR A 56 11.81 0.46 8.14
CA TYR A 56 11.58 0.88 9.53
C TYR A 56 11.18 -0.27 10.48
N ASP A 57 11.23 -1.52 10.01
CA ASP A 57 10.91 -2.72 10.81
C ASP A 57 9.47 -2.72 11.35
N LEU A 58 8.48 -2.38 10.50
CA LEU A 58 7.08 -2.17 10.86
C LEU A 58 6.16 -3.28 10.36
N ASN A 59 4.99 -3.41 10.99
CA ASN A 59 3.89 -4.20 10.46
C ASN A 59 3.17 -3.47 9.33
N ALA A 60 2.65 -4.24 8.35
CA ALA A 60 1.89 -3.68 7.24
C ALA A 60 0.69 -4.53 6.83
N VAL A 61 -0.43 -3.86 6.54
CA VAL A 61 -1.60 -4.43 5.87
C VAL A 61 -1.60 -3.92 4.42
N LEU A 62 -1.58 -4.86 3.48
CA LEU A 62 -1.50 -4.55 2.06
C LEU A 62 -2.80 -4.94 1.37
N ILE A 63 -3.40 -4.01 0.66
CA ILE A 63 -4.70 -4.16 0.02
C ILE A 63 -4.53 -4.09 -1.49
N ASN A 64 -4.83 -5.16 -2.21
CA ASN A 64 -4.62 -5.24 -3.66
C ASN A 64 -3.28 -4.59 -4.09
N PRO A 65 -2.13 -4.94 -3.45
CA PRO A 65 -0.89 -4.20 -3.65
C PRO A 65 -0.32 -4.39 -5.04
N ALA A 66 0.30 -3.33 -5.56
CA ALA A 66 1.08 -3.41 -6.79
C ALA A 66 2.40 -4.16 -6.55
N ALA A 67 2.53 -5.36 -7.09
CA ALA A 67 3.79 -6.11 -7.11
C ALA A 67 4.69 -5.52 -8.23
N VAL A 68 5.37 -4.42 -7.93
CA VAL A 68 6.12 -3.59 -8.90
C VAL A 68 7.22 -4.37 -9.62
N ASP A 69 7.81 -5.37 -8.99
CA ASP A 69 8.78 -6.30 -9.61
C ASP A 69 8.18 -7.13 -10.76
N ARG A 70 6.87 -7.39 -10.71
CA ARG A 70 6.09 -8.14 -11.71
C ARG A 70 5.37 -7.24 -12.73
N LEU A 71 5.30 -5.92 -12.45
CA LEU A 71 4.60 -4.97 -13.31
C LEU A 71 5.54 -4.34 -14.35
N ASN A 72 5.02 -4.22 -15.57
CA ASN A 72 5.65 -3.36 -16.56
C ASN A 72 5.31 -1.89 -16.28
N VAL A 73 6.00 -1.29 -15.30
CA VAL A 73 5.78 0.11 -14.90
C VAL A 73 6.03 1.12 -16.03
N ALA A 74 6.77 0.75 -17.07
CA ALA A 74 6.99 1.61 -18.24
C ALA A 74 5.68 1.92 -19.00
N LYS A 75 4.65 1.08 -18.87
CA LYS A 75 3.32 1.33 -19.48
C LYS A 75 2.62 2.56 -18.92
N PHE A 76 3.01 3.01 -17.73
CA PHE A 76 2.41 4.16 -17.07
C PHE A 76 3.15 5.47 -17.34
N VAL A 77 4.29 5.42 -18.07
CA VAL A 77 5.03 6.63 -18.44
C VAL A 77 4.20 7.48 -19.41
N GLY A 78 4.02 8.75 -19.06
CA GLY A 78 3.23 9.71 -19.81
C GLY A 78 2.32 10.54 -18.90
N GLU A 79 1.34 11.20 -19.51
CA GLU A 79 0.32 11.96 -18.77
C GLU A 79 -0.58 11.01 -17.98
N GLN A 80 -0.76 11.33 -16.71
CA GLN A 80 -1.62 10.64 -15.77
C GLN A 80 -2.55 11.63 -15.08
N THR A 81 -3.63 11.13 -14.51
CA THR A 81 -4.57 11.94 -13.74
C THR A 81 -4.70 11.33 -12.33
N ASN A 82 -4.55 12.15 -11.31
CA ASN A 82 -4.79 11.74 -9.93
C ASN A 82 -6.30 11.44 -9.76
N PHE A 83 -6.64 10.23 -9.36
CA PHE A 83 -8.03 9.76 -9.24
C PHE A 83 -8.84 10.53 -8.17
N HIS A 84 -8.17 11.08 -7.15
CA HIS A 84 -8.85 11.78 -6.07
C HIS A 84 -8.97 13.28 -6.31
N THR A 85 -7.89 13.91 -6.83
CA THR A 85 -7.86 15.37 -7.02
C THR A 85 -8.25 15.80 -8.43
N GLY A 86 -8.19 14.89 -9.40
CA GLY A 86 -8.36 15.19 -10.83
C GLY A 86 -7.16 15.93 -11.44
N GLU A 87 -6.09 16.17 -10.68
CA GLU A 87 -4.90 16.88 -11.13
C GLU A 87 -4.13 16.03 -12.15
N ARG A 88 -3.68 16.68 -13.22
CA ARG A 88 -2.83 16.07 -14.24
C ARG A 88 -1.36 16.17 -13.83
N PHE A 89 -0.64 15.07 -14.03
CA PHE A 89 0.81 15.03 -13.83
C PHE A 89 1.48 14.14 -14.87
N VAL A 90 2.78 14.28 -15.04
CA VAL A 90 3.57 13.42 -15.94
C VAL A 90 4.31 12.38 -15.11
N PHE A 91 3.94 11.11 -15.30
CA PHE A 91 4.73 10.01 -14.75
C PHE A 91 5.90 9.72 -15.70
N SER A 92 7.13 10.01 -15.25
CA SER A 92 8.34 9.94 -16.08
C SER A 92 9.03 8.58 -16.00
N ALA A 93 9.98 8.33 -16.90
CA ALA A 93 10.87 7.17 -16.82
C ALA A 93 11.70 7.17 -15.52
N ALA A 94 12.06 8.37 -14.99
CA ALA A 94 12.72 8.49 -13.70
C ALA A 94 11.82 8.01 -12.55
N HIS A 95 10.54 8.34 -12.57
CA HIS A 95 9.58 7.84 -11.57
C HIS A 95 9.44 6.32 -11.64
N ALA A 96 9.43 5.74 -12.86
CA ALA A 96 9.43 4.28 -13.03
C ALA A 96 10.70 3.63 -12.46
N ALA A 97 11.85 4.28 -12.60
CA ALA A 97 13.11 3.82 -12.02
C ALA A 97 13.10 3.91 -10.48
N GLN A 98 12.54 4.98 -9.91
CA GLN A 98 12.36 5.12 -8.46
C GLN A 98 11.50 3.98 -7.88
N LEU A 99 10.33 3.67 -8.50
CA LEU A 99 9.50 2.54 -8.08
C LEU A 99 10.26 1.22 -8.09
N LYS A 100 11.06 0.97 -9.13
CA LYS A 100 11.86 -0.26 -9.21
C LYS A 100 12.96 -0.30 -8.15
N ALA A 101 13.58 0.82 -7.83
CA ALA A 101 14.59 0.91 -6.77
C ALA A 101 14.01 0.68 -5.37
N GLN A 102 12.70 0.91 -5.19
CA GLN A 102 11.98 0.67 -3.94
C GLN A 102 11.47 -0.78 -3.79
N VAL A 103 11.71 -1.66 -4.77
CA VAL A 103 11.32 -3.08 -4.65
C VAL A 103 12.16 -3.72 -3.55
N THR A 104 11.47 -4.30 -2.56
CA THR A 104 12.08 -4.91 -1.38
C THR A 104 11.34 -6.20 -1.05
N LEU A 105 12.09 -7.27 -0.74
CA LEU A 105 11.48 -8.54 -0.32
C LEU A 105 10.87 -8.40 1.08
N PRO A 106 9.64 -8.90 1.29
CA PRO A 106 8.94 -8.75 2.55
C PRO A 106 9.45 -9.71 3.63
N THR A 107 9.58 -9.24 4.87
CA THR A 107 9.70 -10.07 6.06
C THR A 107 8.33 -10.60 6.46
N LEU A 108 7.94 -11.76 5.94
CA LEU A 108 6.57 -12.26 5.84
C LEU A 108 5.77 -12.25 7.15
N ALA A 109 6.41 -12.41 8.30
CA ALA A 109 5.75 -12.41 9.60
C ALA A 109 5.06 -11.06 9.97
N ARG A 110 5.46 -9.95 9.32
CA ARG A 110 4.96 -8.59 9.57
C ARG A 110 3.79 -8.19 8.69
N TYR A 111 3.41 -9.03 7.73
CA TYR A 111 2.46 -8.65 6.70
C TYR A 111 1.11 -9.35 6.83
N TRP A 112 0.07 -8.61 6.57
CA TRP A 112 -1.25 -9.14 6.26
C TRP A 112 -1.69 -8.67 4.87
N LEU A 113 -1.81 -9.60 3.95
CA LEU A 113 -2.25 -9.36 2.58
C LEU A 113 -3.77 -9.54 2.46
N LEU A 114 -4.45 -8.56 1.94
CA LEU A 114 -5.87 -8.56 1.57
C LEU A 114 -5.97 -8.39 0.06
N VAL A 115 -6.53 -9.36 -0.65
CA VAL A 115 -6.71 -9.27 -2.10
C VAL A 115 -8.11 -9.68 -2.53
N ALA A 116 -8.65 -9.00 -3.54
CA ALA A 116 -9.90 -9.34 -4.21
C ALA A 116 -9.61 -10.19 -5.45
N SER A 117 -10.30 -11.33 -5.60
CA SER A 117 -10.02 -12.25 -6.72
C SER A 117 -10.59 -11.77 -8.05
N ALA A 118 -11.43 -10.75 -8.08
CA ALA A 118 -11.93 -10.09 -9.29
C ALA A 118 -11.41 -8.65 -9.43
N ASP A 119 -10.21 -8.36 -8.88
CA ASP A 119 -9.49 -7.12 -9.15
C ASP A 119 -9.29 -6.96 -10.67
N GLU A 120 -9.88 -5.90 -11.23
CA GLU A 120 -9.90 -5.62 -12.67
C GLU A 120 -8.66 -4.85 -13.15
N VAL A 121 -7.80 -4.42 -12.22
CA VAL A 121 -6.59 -3.62 -12.50
C VAL A 121 -5.32 -4.46 -12.38
N LEU A 122 -5.22 -5.25 -11.30
CA LEU A 122 -4.04 -6.05 -10.97
C LEU A 122 -4.40 -7.54 -10.85
N ASP A 123 -3.57 -8.40 -11.42
CA ASP A 123 -3.71 -9.84 -11.18
C ASP A 123 -3.28 -10.16 -9.73
N TYR A 124 -4.26 -10.42 -8.88
CA TYR A 124 -4.05 -10.71 -7.46
C TYR A 124 -3.11 -11.89 -7.19
N ARG A 125 -2.96 -12.83 -8.16
CA ARG A 125 -2.06 -13.98 -8.03
C ARG A 125 -0.61 -13.55 -7.92
N GLN A 126 -0.23 -12.44 -8.57
CA GLN A 126 1.12 -11.87 -8.48
C GLN A 126 1.43 -11.43 -7.04
N ALA A 127 0.45 -10.80 -6.36
CA ALA A 127 0.60 -10.44 -4.96
C ALA A 127 0.65 -11.70 -4.06
N LEU A 128 -0.20 -12.71 -4.31
CA LEU A 128 -0.15 -13.97 -3.54
C LEU A 128 1.21 -14.67 -3.63
N GLU A 129 1.83 -14.66 -4.81
CA GLU A 129 3.17 -15.25 -5.01
C GLU A 129 4.25 -14.40 -4.32
N PHE A 130 4.21 -13.08 -4.49
CA PHE A 130 5.24 -12.19 -3.94
C PHE A 130 5.24 -12.20 -2.40
N TYR A 131 4.06 -12.29 -1.79
CA TYR A 131 3.87 -12.36 -0.35
C TYR A 131 3.59 -13.79 0.16
N ALA A 132 4.05 -14.82 -0.56
CA ALA A 132 3.82 -16.21 -0.17
C ALA A 132 4.41 -16.51 1.20
N GLY A 133 3.56 -16.95 2.14
CA GLY A 133 3.94 -17.26 3.53
C GLY A 133 3.58 -16.18 4.57
N CYS A 134 3.12 -14.98 4.16
CA CYS A 134 2.50 -14.05 5.10
C CYS A 134 1.04 -14.44 5.42
N ARG A 135 0.41 -13.77 6.38
CA ARG A 135 -1.05 -13.87 6.56
C ARG A 135 -1.76 -13.36 5.31
N GLN A 136 -2.58 -14.20 4.68
CA GLN A 136 -3.29 -13.85 3.44
C GLN A 136 -4.80 -14.02 3.62
N THR A 137 -5.56 -13.08 3.08
CA THR A 137 -7.02 -13.16 2.95
C THR A 137 -7.40 -12.86 1.52
N VAL A 138 -7.95 -13.85 0.83
CA VAL A 138 -8.50 -13.69 -0.52
C VAL A 138 -10.00 -13.50 -0.43
N LEU A 139 -10.48 -12.32 -0.83
CA LEU A 139 -11.91 -12.04 -0.95
C LEU A 139 -12.41 -12.57 -2.29
N PRO A 140 -13.31 -13.56 -2.31
CA PRO A 140 -13.91 -14.02 -3.55
C PRO A 140 -14.74 -12.91 -4.22
N GLY A 141 -14.50 -12.65 -5.51
CA GLY A 141 -15.06 -11.48 -6.18
C GLY A 141 -14.35 -10.20 -5.74
N GLY A 142 -15.13 -9.15 -5.50
CA GLY A 142 -14.61 -7.82 -5.14
C GLY A 142 -14.08 -7.05 -6.33
N ASP A 143 -13.40 -5.95 -6.07
CA ASP A 143 -12.87 -5.01 -7.05
C ASP A 143 -11.52 -4.45 -6.61
N HIS A 144 -10.84 -3.71 -7.51
CA HIS A 144 -9.55 -3.07 -7.19
C HIS A 144 -9.65 -2.08 -6.02
N SER A 145 -10.75 -1.35 -5.93
CA SER A 145 -11.00 -0.39 -4.85
C SER A 145 -11.19 -1.04 -3.48
N PHE A 146 -11.35 -2.37 -3.45
CA PHE A 146 -11.60 -3.16 -2.25
C PHE A 146 -12.78 -2.59 -1.43
N THR A 147 -13.94 -2.44 -2.10
CA THR A 147 -15.15 -1.82 -1.52
C THR A 147 -15.62 -2.45 -0.21
N LYS A 148 -15.18 -3.67 0.08
CA LYS A 148 -15.41 -4.39 1.35
C LYS A 148 -14.43 -4.00 2.46
N PHE A 149 -13.55 -3.02 2.25
CA PHE A 149 -12.57 -2.58 3.25
C PHE A 149 -13.17 -2.31 4.65
N PRO A 150 -14.36 -1.67 4.78
CA PRO A 150 -14.97 -1.45 6.10
C PRO A 150 -15.17 -2.71 6.94
N ASP A 151 -15.41 -3.86 6.31
CA ASP A 151 -15.64 -5.13 7.00
C ASP A 151 -14.36 -5.65 7.68
N PHE A 152 -13.19 -5.21 7.21
CA PHE A 152 -11.86 -5.60 7.71
C PHE A 152 -11.27 -4.64 8.75
N VAL A 153 -11.82 -3.43 8.87
CA VAL A 153 -11.30 -2.40 9.79
C VAL A 153 -11.15 -2.90 11.24
N PRO A 154 -12.09 -3.67 11.82
CA PRO A 154 -11.91 -4.20 13.18
C PRO A 154 -10.67 -5.09 13.33
N GLN A 155 -10.44 -6.00 12.37
CA GLN A 155 -9.30 -6.90 12.40
C GLN A 155 -7.98 -6.18 12.09
N ILE A 156 -8.02 -5.10 11.27
CA ILE A 156 -6.85 -4.27 11.00
C ILE A 156 -6.41 -3.52 12.26
N ILE A 157 -7.37 -3.00 13.04
CA ILE A 157 -7.12 -2.36 14.33
C ILE A 157 -6.47 -3.36 15.30
N GLU A 158 -7.01 -4.57 15.40
CA GLU A 158 -6.44 -5.65 16.22
C GLU A 158 -5.02 -6.02 15.74
N PHE A 159 -4.80 -6.16 14.45
CA PHE A 159 -3.47 -6.43 13.87
C PHE A 159 -2.46 -5.32 14.18
N ALA A 160 -2.92 -4.08 14.27
CA ALA A 160 -2.12 -2.93 14.66
C ALA A 160 -1.84 -2.87 16.18
N GLY A 161 -2.45 -3.75 16.98
CA GLY A 161 -2.29 -3.76 18.44
C GLY A 161 -3.08 -2.66 19.16
N LEU A 162 -4.20 -2.19 18.57
CA LEU A 162 -5.05 -1.09 19.06
C LEU A 162 -6.42 -1.58 19.56
#